data_b0630f947434976bf40a600d9a3a81d2
#
_entry.id   b0630f947434976bf40a600d9a3a81d2
#
_cell.length_a   1.000
_cell.length_b   1.000
_cell.length_c   1.000
_cell.angle_alpha   90.00
_cell.angle_beta   90.00
_cell.angle_gamma   90.00
#
_symmetry.space_group_name_H-M   'P 1'
#
loop_
_entity.id
_entity.type
_entity.pdbx_description
1 polymer ?
#
loop_
_entity_poly.entity_id
_entity_poly.type
_entity_poly.pdbx_seq_one_letter_code
_entity_poly.pdbx_strand_id
1 'polypeptide(L)'
;MRITFTPMRALKIILLSCFLFTFGCGTAGKNFDESLYKNIVIGTTTKKEIHAMFGSPFKNGVQNGNPVWIYEYNFYNSLGNNITKDMVIVFDHRGVVKSHQMMTNQPGAVGQ
;
A
#
# COMPACT_ATOMS: atom_id res chain seq x y z
N MET A 1 -50.51 19.23 -9.96
CA MET A 1 -50.05 19.00 -9.69
C MET A 1 -49.02 19.21 -9.24
N ARG A 2 -48.46 19.09 -8.75
CA ARG A 2 -47.78 19.26 -8.28
C ARG A 2 -46.61 18.78 -8.06
N ILE A 3 -45.78 18.63 -8.37
CA ILE A 3 -44.58 18.15 -8.44
C ILE A 3 -43.55 19.11 -8.17
N THR A 4 -43.80 20.23 -7.78
CA THR A 4 -42.86 21.34 -7.74
C THR A 4 -41.84 21.32 -6.65
N PHE A 5 -42.08 20.55 -5.58
CA PHE A 5 -41.10 20.52 -4.53
C PHE A 5 -40.08 19.42 -4.72
N THR A 6 -40.29 18.51 -5.63
CA THR A 6 -39.37 17.47 -5.93
C THR A 6 -38.00 17.97 -6.40
N PRO A 7 -37.91 19.02 -7.25
CA PRO A 7 -36.63 19.53 -7.71
C PRO A 7 -35.71 20.02 -6.58
N MET A 8 -36.27 20.60 -5.53
CA MET A 8 -35.46 21.09 -4.42
C MET A 8 -34.80 19.95 -3.66
N ARG A 9 -35.52 18.88 -3.45
CA ARG A 9 -34.99 17.71 -2.78
C ARG A 9 -33.92 17.03 -3.63
N ALA A 10 -34.18 16.92 -4.93
CA ALA A 10 -33.21 16.33 -5.85
C ALA A 10 -31.95 17.17 -5.91
N LEU A 11 -32.06 18.50 -5.89
CA LEU A 11 -30.90 19.37 -5.90
C LEU A 11 -30.03 19.18 -4.64
N LYS A 12 -30.66 19.05 -3.49
CA LYS A 12 -29.93 18.81 -2.24
C LYS A 12 -29.19 17.49 -2.27
N ILE A 13 -29.79 16.46 -2.78
CA ILE A 13 -29.15 15.16 -2.91
C ILE A 13 -27.96 15.22 -3.87
N ILE A 14 -28.11 15.90 -4.98
CA ILE A 14 -27.04 16.07 -5.95
C ILE A 14 -25.87 16.84 -5.35
N LEU A 15 -26.15 17.92 -4.63
CA LEU A 15 -25.10 18.71 -3.98
C LEU A 15 -24.36 17.90 -2.93
N LEU A 16 -25.06 17.11 -2.16
CA LEU A 16 -24.44 16.24 -1.16
C LEU A 16 -23.57 15.18 -1.83
N SER A 17 -24.06 14.59 -2.91
CA SER A 17 -23.30 13.59 -3.66
C SER A 17 -22.02 14.20 -4.25
N CYS A 18 -22.11 15.39 -4.82
CA CYS A 18 -20.93 16.07 -5.36
C CYS A 18 -19.91 16.37 -4.28
N PHE A 19 -20.36 16.74 -3.09
CA PHE A 19 -19.47 17.02 -1.97
C PHE A 19 -18.66 15.78 -1.57
N LEU A 20 -19.28 14.60 -1.62
CA LEU A 20 -18.60 13.35 -1.28
C LEU A 20 -17.48 13.00 -2.27
N PHE A 21 -17.53 13.51 -3.48
CA PHE A 21 -16.51 13.23 -4.49
C PHE A 21 -15.40 14.28 -4.56
N THR A 22 -15.43 15.30 -3.70
CA THR A 22 -14.45 16.39 -3.76
C THR A 22 -13.16 16.09 -3.01
N PHE A 23 -13.13 15.04 -2.19
CA PHE A 23 -11.91 14.69 -1.45
C PHE A 23 -11.02 13.82 -2.32
N GLY A 24 -9.96 14.43 -2.87
CA GLY A 24 -9.09 13.81 -3.85
C GLY A 24 -7.91 13.04 -3.27
N CYS A 25 -8.09 12.40 -2.10
CA CYS A 25 -7.04 11.58 -1.52
C CYS A 25 -7.43 10.12 -1.62
N GLY A 26 -6.50 9.28 -2.04
CA GLY A 26 -6.73 7.86 -2.15
C GLY A 26 -5.52 7.07 -1.72
N THR A 27 -5.76 5.86 -1.21
CA THR A 27 -4.70 4.94 -0.85
C THR A 27 -4.91 3.61 -1.54
N ALA A 28 -3.81 2.95 -1.88
CA ALA A 28 -3.81 1.58 -2.36
C ALA A 28 -2.78 0.82 -1.55
N GLY A 29 -3.17 -0.36 -1.04
CA GLY A 29 -2.31 -1.14 -0.19
C GLY A 29 -2.31 -0.65 1.25
N LYS A 30 -1.37 -1.16 2.04
CA LYS A 30 -1.25 -0.87 3.46
C LYS A 30 0.13 -0.31 3.75
N ASN A 31 0.18 0.78 4.50
CA ASN A 31 1.45 1.38 4.88
C ASN A 31 2.27 0.44 5.75
N PHE A 32 3.56 0.47 5.56
CA PHE A 32 4.52 -0.30 6.35
C PHE A 32 5.72 0.59 6.68
N ASP A 33 6.47 0.21 7.70
CA ASP A 33 7.63 0.98 8.16
C ASP A 33 8.86 0.62 7.34
N GLU A 34 9.18 1.45 6.35
CA GLU A 34 10.31 1.20 5.47
C GLU A 34 11.66 1.31 6.18
N SER A 35 11.71 1.93 7.36
CA SER A 35 12.97 2.04 8.11
C SER A 35 13.45 0.68 8.60
N LEU A 36 12.55 -0.31 8.69
CA LEU A 36 12.90 -1.66 9.12
C LEU A 36 13.52 -2.49 8.01
N TYR A 37 13.50 -1.99 6.78
CA TYR A 37 14.05 -2.71 5.63
C TYR A 37 15.50 -3.12 5.84
N LYS A 38 16.30 -2.27 6.48
CA LYS A 38 17.71 -2.52 6.73
C LYS A 38 17.94 -3.69 7.69
N ASN A 39 16.90 -4.13 8.40
CA ASN A 39 17.01 -5.23 9.35
C ASN A 39 16.81 -6.60 8.71
N ILE A 40 16.49 -6.63 7.43
CA ILE A 40 16.32 -7.89 6.70
C ILE A 40 17.68 -8.47 6.39
N VAL A 41 17.91 -9.72 6.81
CA VAL A 41 19.19 -10.42 6.58
C VAL A 41 18.93 -11.63 5.70
N ILE A 42 19.50 -11.63 4.49
CA ILE A 42 19.39 -12.76 3.56
C ILE A 42 19.97 -14.01 4.21
N GLY A 43 19.25 -15.11 4.10
CA GLY A 43 19.68 -16.39 4.65
C GLY A 43 19.36 -16.57 6.12
N THR A 44 18.85 -15.55 6.80
CA THR A 44 18.60 -15.59 8.24
C THR A 44 17.18 -15.19 8.60
N THR A 45 16.69 -14.07 8.09
CA THR A 45 15.37 -13.56 8.44
C THR A 45 14.26 -14.48 7.91
N THR A 46 13.34 -14.85 8.78
CA THR A 46 12.27 -15.79 8.46
C THR A 46 10.99 -15.07 8.06
N LYS A 47 10.04 -15.82 7.46
CA LYS A 47 8.70 -15.30 7.17
C LYS A 47 8.03 -14.72 8.41
N LYS A 48 8.19 -15.42 9.56
CA LYS A 48 7.60 -14.99 10.82
C LYS A 48 8.17 -13.64 11.24
N GLU A 49 9.47 -13.44 11.08
CA GLU A 49 10.11 -12.19 11.42
C GLU A 49 9.71 -11.08 10.46
N ILE A 50 9.59 -11.37 9.17
CA ILE A 50 9.11 -10.40 8.18
C ILE A 50 7.68 -9.97 8.54
N HIS A 51 6.83 -10.91 8.90
CA HIS A 51 5.46 -10.60 9.29
C HIS A 51 5.42 -9.73 10.56
N ALA A 52 6.32 -9.98 11.50
CA ALA A 52 6.41 -9.17 12.71
C ALA A 52 6.86 -7.75 12.41
N MET A 53 7.76 -7.56 11.44
CA MET A 53 8.27 -6.25 11.07
C MET A 53 7.28 -5.46 10.21
N PHE A 54 6.66 -6.09 9.22
CA PHE A 54 5.88 -5.37 8.20
C PHE A 54 4.41 -5.73 8.18
N GLY A 55 3.99 -6.72 8.94
CA GLY A 55 2.61 -7.20 8.92
C GLY A 55 2.33 -8.13 7.77
N SER A 56 1.06 -8.32 7.46
CA SER A 56 0.65 -9.14 6.33
C SER A 56 1.02 -8.48 5.01
N PRO A 57 1.48 -9.24 4.02
CA PRO A 57 1.78 -8.66 2.72
C PRO A 57 0.51 -8.20 2.01
N PHE A 58 0.67 -7.22 1.12
CA PHE A 58 -0.43 -6.77 0.28
C PHE A 58 -0.89 -7.89 -0.64
N LYS A 59 0.07 -8.62 -1.20
CA LYS A 59 -0.22 -9.82 -1.98
C LYS A 59 0.96 -10.78 -1.91
N ASN A 60 0.71 -12.03 -2.24
CA ASN A 60 1.76 -13.03 -2.29
C ASN A 60 1.67 -13.82 -3.59
N GLY A 61 2.76 -14.45 -3.94
CA GLY A 61 2.86 -15.20 -5.18
C GLY A 61 4.01 -16.16 -5.15
N VAL A 62 4.43 -16.58 -6.33
CA VAL A 62 5.53 -17.53 -6.50
C VAL A 62 6.43 -17.05 -7.62
N GLN A 63 7.74 -17.12 -7.42
CA GLN A 63 8.73 -16.78 -8.41
C GLN A 63 9.75 -17.91 -8.46
N ASN A 64 9.83 -18.59 -9.60
CA ASN A 64 10.73 -19.73 -9.79
C ASN A 64 10.59 -20.78 -8.67
N GLY A 65 9.33 -21.04 -8.26
CA GLY A 65 9.06 -22.01 -7.22
C GLY A 65 9.21 -21.48 -5.79
N ASN A 66 9.68 -20.26 -5.61
CA ASN A 66 9.90 -19.68 -4.28
C ASN A 66 8.74 -18.78 -3.90
N PRO A 67 8.28 -18.82 -2.63
CA PRO A 67 7.24 -17.90 -2.17
C PRO A 67 7.71 -16.45 -2.26
N VAL A 68 6.82 -15.56 -2.69
CA VAL A 68 7.09 -14.13 -2.79
C VAL A 68 6.03 -13.37 -2.02
N TRP A 69 6.46 -12.45 -1.17
CA TRP A 69 5.57 -11.52 -0.49
C TRP A 69 5.81 -10.12 -1.03
N ILE A 70 4.71 -9.43 -1.35
CA ILE A 70 4.76 -8.10 -1.92
C ILE A 70 4.07 -7.14 -0.97
N TYR A 71 4.79 -6.12 -0.56
CA TYR A 71 4.28 -5.02 0.26
C TYR A 71 4.20 -3.80 -0.62
N GLU A 72 3.04 -3.15 -0.62
CA GLU A 72 2.81 -2.03 -1.51
C GLU A 72 1.98 -0.99 -0.77
N TYR A 73 2.39 0.27 -0.88
CA TYR A 73 1.63 1.37 -0.33
C TYR A 73 1.76 2.57 -1.26
N ASN A 74 0.62 3.04 -1.72
CA ASN A 74 0.54 4.22 -2.57
C ASN A 74 -0.49 5.15 -1.98
N PHE A 75 -0.05 6.35 -1.63
CA PHE A 75 -0.93 7.40 -1.16
C PHE A 75 -0.93 8.52 -2.18
N TYR A 76 -2.11 8.86 -2.69
CA TYR A 76 -2.29 9.89 -3.69
C TYR A 76 -2.98 11.08 -3.08
N ASN A 77 -2.35 12.25 -3.23
CA ASN A 77 -2.86 13.49 -2.70
C ASN A 77 -3.06 14.48 -3.85
N SER A 78 -4.22 15.13 -3.89
CA SER A 78 -4.53 16.11 -4.93
C SER A 78 -3.56 17.29 -4.94
N LEU A 79 -2.84 17.51 -3.84
CA LEU A 79 -1.82 18.57 -3.74
C LEU A 79 -0.45 18.14 -4.27
N GLY A 80 -0.33 16.91 -4.76
CA GLY A 80 0.89 16.45 -5.39
C GLY A 80 1.91 15.79 -4.46
N ASN A 81 1.59 15.61 -3.19
CA ASN A 81 2.51 14.97 -2.23
C ASN A 81 2.23 13.48 -2.16
N ASN A 82 2.47 12.79 -3.26
CA ASN A 82 2.22 11.36 -3.34
C ASN A 82 3.34 10.57 -2.68
N ILE A 83 2.96 9.48 -2.01
CA ILE A 83 3.91 8.55 -1.40
C ILE A 83 3.78 7.22 -2.12
N THR A 84 4.89 6.66 -2.56
CA THR A 84 4.92 5.33 -3.16
C THR A 84 6.00 4.49 -2.48
N LYS A 85 5.64 3.27 -2.13
CA LYS A 85 6.55 2.30 -1.52
C LYS A 85 6.20 0.93 -2.04
N ASP A 86 7.18 0.22 -2.57
CA ASP A 86 7.02 -1.15 -3.03
C ASP A 86 8.18 -1.97 -2.48
N MET A 87 7.87 -3.10 -1.86
CA MET A 87 8.88 -4.01 -1.35
C MET A 87 8.51 -5.42 -1.76
N VAL A 88 9.49 -6.13 -2.31
CA VAL A 88 9.33 -7.52 -2.72
C VAL A 88 10.30 -8.37 -1.93
N ILE A 89 9.80 -9.42 -1.31
CA ILE A 89 10.63 -10.35 -0.54
C ILE A 89 10.42 -11.76 -1.09
N VAL A 90 11.50 -12.41 -1.48
CA VAL A 90 11.47 -13.77 -1.97
C VAL A 90 12.05 -14.68 -0.88
N PHE A 91 11.33 -15.75 -0.55
CA PHE A 91 11.74 -16.72 0.44
C PHE A 91 12.21 -18.01 -0.22
N ASP A 92 13.12 -18.71 0.42
CA ASP A 92 13.49 -20.03 -0.04
C ASP A 92 12.47 -21.06 0.47
N HIS A 93 12.72 -22.35 0.17
CA HIS A 93 11.80 -23.42 0.56
C HIS A 93 11.74 -23.64 2.07
N ARG A 94 12.68 -23.09 2.84
CA ARG A 94 12.66 -23.16 4.29
C ARG A 94 11.91 -21.99 4.93
N GLY A 95 11.42 -21.04 4.10
CA GLY A 95 10.76 -19.86 4.62
C GLY A 95 11.70 -18.78 5.11
N VAL A 96 12.93 -18.75 4.59
CA VAL A 96 13.94 -17.77 4.95
C VAL A 96 14.18 -16.85 3.77
N VAL A 97 14.44 -15.57 4.03
CA VAL A 97 14.63 -14.57 2.97
C VAL A 97 15.78 -14.98 2.06
N LYS A 98 15.49 -15.08 0.78
CA LYS A 98 16.44 -15.38 -0.27
C LYS A 98 16.89 -14.10 -0.98
N SER A 99 15.99 -13.20 -1.20
CA SER A 99 16.28 -11.90 -1.80
C SER A 99 15.21 -10.89 -1.41
N HIS A 100 15.54 -9.61 -1.50
CA HIS A 100 14.59 -8.55 -1.23
C HIS A 100 14.94 -7.32 -2.07
N GLN A 101 13.93 -6.50 -2.31
CA GLN A 101 14.06 -5.30 -3.11
C GLN A 101 13.05 -4.28 -2.63
N MET A 102 13.43 -3.02 -2.60
CA MET A 102 12.53 -1.94 -2.25
C MET A 102 12.66 -0.80 -3.24
N MET A 103 11.52 -0.23 -3.61
CA MET A 103 11.45 0.99 -4.40
C MET A 103 10.54 1.96 -3.69
N THR A 104 10.96 3.20 -3.58
CA THR A 104 10.18 4.22 -2.91
C THR A 104 10.60 5.59 -3.41
N ASN A 105 9.66 6.55 -3.34
CA ASN A 105 9.98 7.94 -3.63
C ASN A 105 10.32 8.74 -2.36
N GLN A 106 10.43 8.06 -1.20
CA GLN A 106 10.75 8.72 0.05
C GLN A 106 12.26 8.84 0.22
N PRO A 107 12.81 10.06 0.37
CA PRO A 107 14.25 10.25 0.53
C PRO A 107 14.76 9.55 1.79
N GLY A 108 15.92 8.87 1.66
CA GLY A 108 16.57 8.24 2.79
C GLY A 108 15.93 6.96 3.30
N ALA A 109 14.83 6.52 2.71
CA ALA A 109 14.13 5.33 3.15
C ALA A 109 14.89 4.05 2.84
N VAL A 110 15.64 4.05 1.75
CA VAL A 110 16.49 2.93 1.36
C VAL A 110 17.92 3.31 1.65
N GLY A 111 18.63 2.53 2.40
CA GLY A 111 20.00 2.84 2.80
C GLY A 111 20.88 3.15 1.59
N GLN A 112 21.50 4.29 1.62
CA GLN A 112 22.35 4.74 0.55
C GLN A 112 23.80 4.41 0.85
#